data_ae3b632c1b0cb63b204c651acd65f465
#
_entry.id   ae3b632c1b0cb63b204c651acd65f465
#
_cell.length_a   1.000
_cell.length_b   1.000
_cell.length_c   1.000
_cell.angle_alpha   90.00
_cell.angle_beta   90.00
_cell.angle_gamma   90.00
#
_symmetry.space_group_name_H-M   'P 1'
#
loop_
_entity.id
_entity.type
_entity.pdbx_description
1 polymer ?
#
loop_
_entity_poly.entity_id
_entity_poly.type
_entity_poly.pdbx_seq_one_letter_code
_entity_poly.pdbx_strand_id
1 'polypeptide(L)'
;MDQTSMTYHEQTDIDNTLHLREILKTLPPFAKDYFRAIEPTTSTRTRISYAYDIRVFFQFLLKENCALKNKSMSDLSVSVLDEIKALDIEEYLEYLKVYGDRENLHTNGERALKRKMVTLRGFYAYYYKHEMIQTNPAVLVDMPKIHDKAIVRLDADETAMLL
;
A
#
# COMPACT_ATOMS: atom_id res chain seq x y z
N MET A 1 -10.37 0.74 43.28
CA MET A 1 -9.96 1.10 41.91
C MET A 1 -9.04 0.01 41.40
N ASP A 2 -9.60 -0.89 40.63
CA ASP A 2 -8.82 -1.94 40.01
C ASP A 2 -7.97 -1.33 38.89
N GLN A 3 -6.71 -1.04 39.17
CA GLN A 3 -5.71 -0.90 38.15
C GLN A 3 -5.43 -2.30 37.61
N THR A 4 -6.29 -2.77 36.70
CA THR A 4 -5.99 -3.97 35.94
C THR A 4 -4.78 -3.62 35.08
N SER A 5 -3.61 -4.15 35.43
CA SER A 5 -2.39 -3.95 34.65
C SER A 5 -2.62 -4.51 33.26
N MET A 6 -2.57 -3.64 32.25
CA MET A 6 -2.66 -4.05 30.84
C MET A 6 -1.54 -5.02 30.52
N THR A 7 -1.85 -6.07 29.76
CA THR A 7 -0.84 -6.97 29.22
C THR A 7 0.03 -6.24 28.20
N TYR A 8 1.21 -6.77 27.91
CA TYR A 8 2.11 -6.25 26.87
C TYR A 8 1.39 -6.16 25.51
N HIS A 9 0.60 -7.18 25.17
CA HIS A 9 -0.14 -7.21 23.90
C HIS A 9 -1.23 -6.15 23.84
N GLU A 10 -1.95 -5.92 24.92
CA GLU A 10 -2.96 -4.87 24.99
C GLU A 10 -2.34 -3.48 24.84
N GLN A 11 -1.22 -3.24 25.50
CA GLN A 11 -0.51 -1.97 25.40
C GLN A 11 0.03 -1.75 23.98
N THR A 12 0.60 -2.77 23.35
CA THR A 12 1.11 -2.71 21.98
C THR A 12 -0.02 -2.42 21.00
N ASP A 13 -1.18 -3.05 21.18
CA ASP A 13 -2.34 -2.82 20.30
C ASP A 13 -2.88 -1.40 20.44
N ILE A 14 -2.91 -0.85 21.65
CA ILE A 14 -3.29 0.56 21.86
C ILE A 14 -2.31 1.49 21.17
N ASP A 15 -1.00 1.29 21.37
CA ASP A 15 0.03 2.11 20.75
C ASP A 15 -0.04 2.06 19.22
N ASN A 16 -0.24 0.88 18.66
CA ASN A 16 -0.40 0.69 17.22
C ASN A 16 -1.68 1.36 16.71
N THR A 17 -2.77 1.28 17.47
CA THR A 17 -4.03 1.95 17.09
C THR A 17 -3.85 3.45 17.03
N LEU A 18 -3.19 4.04 18.02
CA LEU A 18 -2.91 5.48 18.03
C LEU A 18 -1.98 5.87 16.88
N HIS A 19 -0.97 5.06 16.61
CA HIS A 19 -0.06 5.27 15.48
C HIS A 19 -0.79 5.22 14.14
N LEU A 20 -1.66 4.23 13.96
CA LEU A 20 -2.49 4.13 12.75
C LEU A 20 -3.34 5.38 12.54
N ARG A 21 -3.97 5.88 13.61
CA ARG A 21 -4.78 7.12 13.54
C ARG A 21 -3.95 8.31 13.07
N GLU A 22 -2.70 8.41 13.53
CA GLU A 22 -1.81 9.49 13.09
C GLU A 22 -1.46 9.35 11.60
N ILE A 23 -1.21 8.14 11.11
CA ILE A 23 -0.95 7.91 9.68
C ILE A 23 -2.18 8.27 8.86
N LEU A 24 -3.38 7.87 9.29
CA LEU A 24 -4.62 8.15 8.56
C LEU A 24 -4.90 9.64 8.39
N LYS A 25 -4.43 10.48 9.32
CA LYS A 25 -4.53 11.94 9.18
C LYS A 25 -3.72 12.48 8.01
N THR A 26 -2.72 11.75 7.56
CA THR A 26 -1.85 12.13 6.43
C THR A 26 -2.36 11.62 5.09
N LEU A 27 -3.48 10.91 5.07
CA LEU A 27 -4.11 10.35 3.87
C LEU A 27 -5.31 11.20 3.44
N PRO A 28 -5.79 11.01 2.20
CA PRO A 28 -7.06 11.62 1.80
C PRO A 28 -8.17 11.24 2.80
N PRO A 29 -9.07 12.16 3.14
CA PRO A 29 -10.09 11.90 4.18
C PRO A 29 -10.96 10.67 3.92
N PHE A 30 -11.27 10.35 2.66
CA PHE A 30 -12.10 9.18 2.31
C PHE A 30 -11.42 7.86 2.63
N ALA A 31 -10.08 7.80 2.76
CA ALA A 31 -9.35 6.57 3.03
C ALA A 31 -9.74 5.91 4.36
N LYS A 32 -10.25 6.68 5.31
CA LYS A 32 -10.71 6.17 6.61
C LYS A 32 -11.79 5.11 6.48
N ASP A 33 -12.63 5.20 5.47
CA ASP A 33 -13.73 4.25 5.26
C ASP A 33 -13.20 2.84 4.99
N TYR A 34 -12.18 2.73 4.15
CA TYR A 34 -11.52 1.45 3.89
C TYR A 34 -10.89 0.85 5.14
N PHE A 35 -10.14 1.64 5.90
CA PHE A 35 -9.46 1.15 7.10
C PHE A 35 -10.44 0.74 8.19
N ARG A 36 -11.58 1.40 8.29
CA ARG A 36 -12.67 0.98 9.18
C ARG A 36 -13.26 -0.36 8.74
N ALA A 37 -13.46 -0.53 7.45
CA ALA A 37 -14.09 -1.74 6.89
C ALA A 37 -13.24 -2.99 7.11
N ILE A 38 -11.90 -2.88 7.03
CA ILE A 38 -11.00 -4.03 7.18
C ILE A 38 -10.57 -4.30 8.63
N GLU A 39 -10.99 -3.47 9.58
CA GLU A 39 -10.64 -3.63 10.99
C GLU A 39 -10.98 -5.02 11.54
N PRO A 40 -12.19 -5.56 11.32
CA PRO A 40 -12.56 -6.87 11.89
C PRO A 40 -11.74 -8.05 11.38
N THR A 41 -11.10 -7.94 10.21
CA THR A 41 -10.42 -9.06 9.54
C THR A 41 -8.91 -8.90 9.47
N THR A 42 -8.36 -7.81 10.01
CA THR A 42 -6.92 -7.52 9.95
C THR A 42 -6.39 -7.10 11.32
N SER A 43 -5.10 -7.34 11.54
CA SER A 43 -4.42 -6.80 12.74
C SER A 43 -4.12 -5.32 12.55
N THR A 44 -3.90 -4.62 13.67
CA THR A 44 -3.50 -3.21 13.66
C THR A 44 -2.18 -3.02 12.90
N ARG A 45 -1.23 -3.94 13.11
CA ARG A 45 0.07 -3.92 12.41
C ARG A 45 -0.10 -4.02 10.89
N THR A 46 -0.98 -4.90 10.43
CA THR A 46 -1.30 -5.04 9.00
C THR A 46 -1.89 -3.75 8.43
N ARG A 47 -2.83 -3.14 9.15
CA ARG A 47 -3.44 -1.88 8.72
C ARG A 47 -2.42 -0.74 8.67
N ILE A 48 -1.47 -0.67 9.60
CA ILE A 48 -0.37 0.30 9.56
C ILE A 48 0.44 0.12 8.28
N SER A 49 0.80 -1.11 7.94
CA SER A 49 1.53 -1.42 6.70
C SER A 49 0.75 -0.98 5.46
N TYR A 50 -0.54 -1.27 5.42
CA TYR A 50 -1.40 -0.84 4.31
C TYR A 50 -1.52 0.68 4.22
N ALA A 51 -1.63 1.36 5.36
CA ALA A 51 -1.71 2.81 5.40
C ALA A 51 -0.45 3.47 4.85
N TYR A 52 0.73 2.94 5.17
CA TYR A 52 1.98 3.41 4.57
C TYR A 52 2.01 3.18 3.06
N ASP A 53 1.58 2.02 2.59
CA ASP A 53 1.55 1.73 1.16
C ASP A 53 0.60 2.68 0.41
N ILE A 54 -0.59 2.90 0.94
CA ILE A 54 -1.57 3.83 0.35
C ILE A 54 -1.04 5.27 0.37
N ARG A 55 -0.34 5.66 1.44
CA ARG A 55 0.28 6.99 1.50
C ARG A 55 1.32 7.18 0.40
N VAL A 56 2.17 6.20 0.17
CA VAL A 56 3.18 6.26 -0.91
C VAL A 56 2.49 6.44 -2.27
N PHE A 57 1.39 5.71 -2.50
CA PHE A 57 0.62 5.83 -3.74
C PHE A 57 0.09 7.25 -3.95
N PHE A 58 -0.56 7.84 -2.95
CA PHE A 58 -1.08 9.20 -3.07
C PHE A 58 0.04 10.24 -3.16
N GLN A 59 1.13 10.06 -2.44
CA GLN A 59 2.30 10.94 -2.57
C GLN A 59 2.86 10.92 -4.00
N PHE A 60 2.93 9.74 -4.62
CA PHE A 60 3.32 9.60 -6.02
C PHE A 60 2.37 10.38 -6.94
N LEU A 61 1.06 10.20 -6.77
CA LEU A 61 0.08 10.90 -7.60
C LEU A 61 0.19 12.42 -7.49
N LEU A 62 0.35 12.94 -6.29
CA LEU A 62 0.46 14.38 -6.06
C LEU A 62 1.77 14.96 -6.59
N LYS A 63 2.81 14.15 -6.70
CA LYS A 63 4.12 14.57 -7.19
C LYS A 63 4.25 14.44 -8.71
N GLU A 64 3.77 13.32 -9.27
CA GLU A 64 4.08 12.94 -10.65
C GLU A 64 2.88 13.01 -11.61
N ASN A 65 1.65 12.94 -11.11
CA ASN A 65 0.48 12.97 -11.99
C ASN A 65 0.14 14.40 -12.38
N CYS A 66 0.11 14.68 -13.68
CA CYS A 66 -0.11 16.03 -14.21
C CYS A 66 -1.43 16.66 -13.78
N ALA A 67 -2.49 15.86 -13.61
CA ALA A 67 -3.81 16.34 -13.20
C ALA A 67 -3.87 16.67 -11.71
N LEU A 68 -3.00 16.06 -10.88
CA LEU A 68 -3.07 16.14 -9.42
C LEU A 68 -1.92 16.92 -8.78
N LYS A 69 -0.91 17.31 -9.54
CA LYS A 69 0.33 17.93 -9.05
C LYS A 69 0.16 19.12 -8.09
N ASN A 70 -0.89 19.90 -8.24
CA ASN A 70 -1.10 21.10 -7.45
C ASN A 70 -2.14 20.92 -6.33
N LYS A 71 -2.59 19.71 -6.11
CA LYS A 71 -3.56 19.39 -5.06
C LYS A 71 -2.86 18.93 -3.78
N SER A 72 -3.52 19.10 -2.65
CA SER A 72 -3.06 18.55 -1.38
C SER A 72 -3.82 17.28 -1.03
N MET A 73 -3.28 16.49 -0.10
CA MET A 73 -3.91 15.25 0.38
C MET A 73 -5.35 15.49 0.85
N SER A 74 -5.58 16.61 1.59
CA SER A 74 -6.88 16.93 2.14
C SER A 74 -7.92 17.33 1.09
N ASP A 75 -7.49 17.71 -0.11
CA ASP A 75 -8.38 18.11 -1.21
C ASP A 75 -8.89 16.91 -2.02
N LEU A 76 -8.32 15.72 -1.82
CA LEU A 76 -8.68 14.56 -2.59
C LEU A 76 -9.96 13.91 -2.06
N SER A 77 -10.98 13.82 -2.91
CA SER A 77 -12.21 13.07 -2.64
C SER A 77 -12.14 11.69 -3.28
N VAL A 78 -13.10 10.82 -2.96
CA VAL A 78 -13.14 9.45 -3.50
C VAL A 78 -13.17 9.45 -5.04
N SER A 79 -13.75 10.47 -5.66
CA SER A 79 -13.81 10.59 -7.12
C SER A 79 -12.43 10.64 -7.79
N VAL A 80 -11.36 10.95 -7.05
CA VAL A 80 -10.01 10.91 -7.59
C VAL A 80 -9.63 9.54 -8.12
N LEU A 81 -10.18 8.48 -7.52
CA LEU A 81 -9.91 7.10 -7.94
C LEU A 81 -10.42 6.82 -9.36
N ASP A 82 -11.48 7.50 -9.81
CA ASP A 82 -11.98 7.40 -11.17
C ASP A 82 -11.14 8.20 -12.20
N GLU A 83 -10.30 9.10 -11.72
CA GLU A 83 -9.39 9.87 -12.59
C GLU A 83 -8.10 9.10 -12.91
N ILE A 84 -7.80 8.05 -12.14
CA ILE A 84 -6.60 7.22 -12.29
C ILE A 84 -6.85 6.15 -13.35
N LYS A 85 -5.88 6.01 -14.28
CA LYS A 85 -5.92 5.00 -15.34
C LYS A 85 -4.96 3.86 -15.03
N ALA A 86 -5.14 2.73 -15.72
CA ALA A 86 -4.20 1.60 -15.61
C ALA A 86 -2.76 2.03 -15.90
N LEU A 87 -2.57 2.90 -16.88
CA LEU A 87 -1.26 3.45 -17.24
C LEU A 87 -0.60 4.20 -16.08
N ASP A 88 -1.38 4.97 -15.31
CA ASP A 88 -0.88 5.67 -14.13
C ASP A 88 -0.36 4.69 -13.06
N ILE A 89 -1.03 3.57 -12.90
CA ILE A 89 -0.62 2.52 -11.95
C ILE A 89 0.64 1.80 -12.44
N GLU A 90 0.76 1.57 -13.76
CA GLU A 90 1.98 1.02 -14.35
C GLU A 90 3.18 1.96 -14.12
N GLU A 91 2.99 3.26 -14.29
CA GLU A 91 3.99 4.28 -13.98
C GLU A 91 4.36 4.29 -12.49
N TYR A 92 3.37 4.10 -11.62
CA TYR A 92 3.59 3.98 -10.19
C TYR A 92 4.47 2.79 -9.84
N LEU A 93 4.23 1.62 -10.43
CA LEU A 93 5.05 0.42 -10.20
C LEU A 93 6.49 0.63 -10.66
N GLU A 94 6.69 1.31 -11.79
CA GLU A 94 8.02 1.67 -12.27
C GLU A 94 8.71 2.65 -11.31
N TYR A 95 8.01 3.68 -10.87
CA TYR A 95 8.50 4.65 -9.90
C TYR A 95 8.95 4.00 -8.59
N LEU A 96 8.21 3.01 -8.10
CA LEU A 96 8.49 2.34 -6.84
C LEU A 96 9.83 1.60 -6.81
N LYS A 97 10.38 1.24 -7.95
CA LYS A 97 11.66 0.52 -8.01
C LYS A 97 12.77 1.32 -7.37
N VAL A 98 12.82 2.61 -7.67
CA VAL A 98 13.77 3.56 -7.06
C VAL A 98 13.11 4.94 -7.02
N TYR A 99 12.91 5.50 -5.84
CA TYR A 99 12.35 6.84 -5.70
C TYR A 99 12.96 7.59 -4.52
N GLY A 100 12.70 8.88 -4.46
CA GLY A 100 13.30 9.80 -3.49
C GLY A 100 14.45 10.57 -4.09
N ASP A 101 15.25 11.20 -3.23
CA ASP A 101 16.45 11.91 -3.63
C ASP A 101 17.71 11.12 -3.24
N ARG A 102 18.90 11.62 -3.64
CA ARG A 102 20.17 10.93 -3.37
C ARG A 102 20.48 10.73 -1.88
N GLU A 103 19.93 11.56 -1.03
CA GLU A 103 20.11 11.45 0.43
C GLU A 103 19.13 10.49 1.07
N ASN A 104 17.92 10.36 0.47
CA ASN A 104 16.83 9.51 0.96
C ASN A 104 16.28 8.66 -0.18
N LEU A 105 17.05 7.67 -0.62
CA LEU A 105 16.61 6.73 -1.64
C LEU A 105 15.81 5.59 -1.03
N HIS A 106 14.69 5.30 -1.68
CA HIS A 106 13.85 4.15 -1.40
C HIS A 106 13.89 3.20 -2.59
N THR A 107 14.06 1.91 -2.31
CA THR A 107 14.04 0.86 -3.33
C THR A 107 13.03 -0.21 -2.95
N ASN A 108 12.43 -0.83 -3.95
CA ASN A 108 11.49 -1.92 -3.76
C ASN A 108 11.84 -3.06 -4.72
N GLY A 109 12.14 -4.23 -4.16
CA GLY A 109 12.30 -5.45 -4.94
C GLY A 109 10.95 -6.06 -5.31
N GLU A 110 10.98 -7.20 -5.99
CA GLU A 110 9.78 -7.85 -6.53
C GLU A 110 8.71 -8.15 -5.47
N ARG A 111 9.11 -8.62 -4.29
CA ARG A 111 8.18 -8.91 -3.20
C ARG A 111 7.48 -7.68 -2.66
N ALA A 112 8.24 -6.59 -2.49
CA ALA A 112 7.68 -5.33 -2.02
C ALA A 112 6.73 -4.71 -3.04
N LEU A 113 7.07 -4.78 -4.34
CA LEU A 113 6.19 -4.32 -5.42
C LEU A 113 4.90 -5.11 -5.44
N LYS A 114 4.98 -6.43 -5.33
CA LYS A 114 3.80 -7.30 -5.30
C LYS A 114 2.91 -6.97 -4.09
N ARG A 115 3.50 -6.82 -2.91
CA ARG A 115 2.76 -6.48 -1.69
C ARG A 115 2.03 -5.15 -1.84
N LYS A 116 2.71 -4.12 -2.37
CA LYS A 116 2.11 -2.80 -2.58
C LYS A 116 0.98 -2.85 -3.61
N MET A 117 1.13 -3.65 -4.65
CA MET A 117 0.07 -3.83 -5.64
C MET A 117 -1.15 -4.57 -5.07
N VAL A 118 -0.93 -5.59 -4.23
CA VAL A 118 -2.02 -6.27 -3.52
C VAL A 118 -2.79 -5.29 -2.63
N THR A 119 -2.08 -4.44 -1.89
CA THR A 119 -2.70 -3.40 -1.07
C THR A 119 -3.56 -2.46 -1.92
N LEU A 120 -3.03 -1.99 -3.03
CA LEU A 120 -3.73 -1.08 -3.93
C LEU A 120 -4.98 -1.73 -4.54
N ARG A 121 -4.89 -2.99 -4.95
CA ARG A 121 -6.03 -3.74 -5.47
C ARG A 121 -7.15 -3.89 -4.43
N GLY A 122 -6.80 -4.20 -3.19
CA GLY A 122 -7.78 -4.28 -2.09
C GLY A 122 -8.46 -2.95 -1.82
N PHE A 123 -7.69 -1.87 -1.85
CA PHE A 123 -8.19 -0.51 -1.66
C PHE A 123 -9.20 -0.13 -2.75
N TYR A 124 -8.84 -0.30 -4.01
CA TYR A 124 -9.75 -0.03 -5.14
C TYR A 124 -10.99 -0.92 -5.12
N ALA A 125 -10.81 -2.21 -4.83
CA ALA A 125 -11.91 -3.18 -4.79
C ALA A 125 -12.98 -2.78 -3.78
N TYR A 126 -12.59 -2.26 -2.64
CA TYR A 126 -13.52 -1.79 -1.62
C TYR A 126 -14.45 -0.69 -2.15
N TYR A 127 -13.87 0.37 -2.72
CA TYR A 127 -14.65 1.50 -3.22
C TYR A 127 -15.50 1.13 -4.44
N TYR A 128 -14.95 0.28 -5.31
CA TYR A 128 -15.68 -0.21 -6.48
C TYR A 128 -16.88 -1.08 -6.07
N LYS A 129 -16.66 -2.00 -5.14
CA LYS A 129 -17.72 -2.88 -4.62
C LYS A 129 -18.86 -2.10 -3.96
N HIS A 130 -18.52 -1.02 -3.27
CA HIS A 130 -19.50 -0.16 -2.59
C HIS A 130 -20.09 0.92 -3.52
N GLU A 131 -19.83 0.83 -4.81
CA GLU A 131 -20.38 1.74 -5.82
C GLU A 131 -20.02 3.22 -5.61
N MET A 132 -18.92 3.47 -4.90
CA MET A 132 -18.41 4.82 -4.69
C MET A 132 -17.62 5.33 -5.88
N ILE A 133 -17.12 4.42 -6.72
CA ILE A 133 -16.38 4.71 -7.95
C ILE A 133 -16.94 3.85 -9.10
N GLN A 134 -16.71 4.31 -10.34
CA GLN A 134 -17.24 3.68 -11.55
C GLN A 134 -16.23 2.77 -12.23
N THR A 135 -14.93 2.95 -11.95
CA THR A 135 -13.83 2.24 -12.60
C THR A 135 -12.93 1.57 -11.58
N ASN A 136 -12.27 0.49 -12.01
CA ASN A 136 -11.27 -0.19 -11.18
C ASN A 136 -10.01 -0.48 -12.02
N PRO A 137 -9.15 0.52 -12.24
CA PRO A 137 -7.95 0.35 -13.06
C PRO A 137 -6.93 -0.61 -12.44
N ALA A 138 -6.94 -0.80 -11.12
CA ALA A 138 -5.99 -1.67 -10.44
C ALA A 138 -6.14 -3.14 -10.86
N VAL A 139 -7.34 -3.56 -11.24
CA VAL A 139 -7.61 -4.92 -11.73
C VAL A 139 -6.99 -5.15 -13.12
N LEU A 140 -6.79 -4.09 -13.90
CA LEU A 140 -6.28 -4.17 -15.27
C LEU A 140 -4.75 -4.27 -15.36
N VAL A 141 -4.07 -4.01 -14.26
CA VAL A 141 -2.60 -4.02 -14.21
C VAL A 141 -2.10 -5.41 -13.79
N ASP A 142 -1.14 -5.94 -14.54
CA ASP A 142 -0.55 -7.25 -14.23
C ASP A 142 0.21 -7.20 -12.90
N MET A 143 0.08 -8.29 -12.13
CA MET A 143 0.80 -8.41 -10.87
C MET A 143 2.29 -8.64 -11.09
N PRO A 144 3.16 -7.94 -10.34
CA PRO A 144 4.59 -8.22 -10.38
C PRO A 144 4.90 -9.68 -10.04
N LYS A 145 5.82 -10.30 -10.78
CA LYS A 145 6.25 -11.67 -10.56
C LYS A 145 7.45 -11.73 -9.62
N ILE A 146 7.52 -12.81 -8.83
CA ILE A 146 8.66 -13.09 -7.95
C ILE A 146 9.49 -14.20 -8.58
N HIS A 147 10.76 -13.92 -8.89
CA HIS A 147 11.66 -14.84 -9.61
C HIS A 147 12.73 -15.50 -8.72
N ASP A 148 13.06 -14.92 -7.57
CA ASP A 148 14.19 -15.28 -6.70
C ASP A 148 14.18 -16.75 -6.24
N LYS A 149 13.01 -17.36 -5.98
CA LYS A 149 12.91 -18.76 -5.54
C LYS A 149 13.33 -19.76 -6.62
N ALA A 150 13.08 -19.46 -7.88
CA ALA A 150 13.46 -20.31 -8.98
C ALA A 150 14.98 -20.30 -9.20
N ILE A 151 15.62 -19.15 -9.03
CA ILE A 151 17.08 -18.99 -9.16
C ILE A 151 17.82 -19.78 -8.08
N VAL A 152 17.37 -19.72 -6.83
CA VAL A 152 17.97 -20.47 -5.71
C VAL A 152 17.87 -21.98 -5.94
N ARG A 153 16.78 -22.49 -6.49
CA ARG A 153 16.61 -23.91 -6.79
C ARG A 153 17.54 -24.39 -7.91
N LEU A 154 17.73 -23.58 -8.94
CA LEU A 154 18.64 -23.90 -10.05
C LEU A 154 20.08 -23.99 -9.56
N ASP A 155 20.53 -23.08 -8.71
CA ASP A 155 21.87 -23.11 -8.14
C ASP A 155 22.11 -24.37 -7.28
N ALA A 156 21.12 -24.76 -6.49
CA ALA A 156 21.21 -25.98 -5.68
C ALA A 156 21.26 -27.25 -6.55
N ASP A 157 20.46 -27.32 -7.61
CA ASP A 157 20.44 -28.44 -8.54
C ASP A 157 21.73 -28.52 -9.35
N GLU A 158 22.26 -27.41 -9.83
CA GLU A 158 23.53 -27.34 -10.52
C GLU A 158 24.70 -27.79 -9.62
N THR A 159 24.70 -27.35 -8.37
CA THR A 159 25.71 -27.76 -7.39
C THR A 159 25.62 -29.28 -7.12
N ALA A 160 24.44 -29.84 -7.05
CA ALA A 160 24.22 -31.27 -6.86
C ALA A 160 24.67 -32.10 -8.09
N MET A 161 24.52 -31.55 -9.27
CA MET A 161 24.95 -32.22 -10.53
C MET A 161 26.47 -32.20 -10.75
N LEU A 162 27.18 -31.24 -10.15
CA LEU A 162 28.63 -31.12 -10.26
C LEU A 162 29.40 -32.00 -9.27
N LEU A 163 28.73 -32.64 -8.37
CA LEU A 163 29.29 -33.59 -7.42
C LEU A 163 29.12 -35.03 -7.91
#